data_788f895cee0b5cc7f2be6ebf3a09136c
#
_entry.id   788f895cee0b5cc7f2be6ebf3a09136c
#
_cell.length_a   1.000
_cell.length_b   1.000
_cell.length_c   1.000
_cell.angle_alpha   90.00
_cell.angle_beta   90.00
_cell.angle_gamma   90.00
#
_symmetry.space_group_name_H-M   'P 1'
#
loop_
_entity.id
_entity.type
_entity.pdbx_description
1 polymer ?
#
loop_
_entity_poly.entity_id
_entity_poly.type
_entity_poly.pdbx_seq_one_letter_code
_entity_poly.pdbx_strand_id
1 'polypeptide(L)'
;NIHGVGGVSSMPLLQRAGVDVTQVPEQAEFDPRFPTVKSPNPENAEALARAVARAEAEGADVVMATDPDSDRMGVAVRTRAGGMELLTGNQVGALLADYRIAKYKELGWIPAEGTESACLIKT
;
A
#
# COMPACT_ATOMS: atom_id res chain seq x y z
N ASN A 1 -5.70 0.11 7.36
CA ASN A 1 -5.95 -1.32 7.63
C ASN A 1 -7.43 -1.65 7.43
N ILE A 2 -7.71 -2.87 6.99
CA ILE A 2 -9.09 -3.36 6.83
C ILE A 2 -9.43 -4.18 8.09
N HIS A 3 -9.82 -3.49 9.18
CA HIS A 3 -10.11 -4.09 10.49
C HIS A 3 -8.99 -4.96 11.08
N GLY A 4 -7.74 -4.69 10.71
CA GLY A 4 -6.59 -5.53 11.04
C GLY A 4 -5.48 -4.79 11.79
N VAL A 5 -4.32 -5.43 11.87
CA VAL A 5 -3.17 -4.97 12.67
C VAL A 5 -2.35 -3.84 12.04
N GLY A 6 -2.61 -3.49 10.77
CA GLY A 6 -1.86 -2.42 10.08
C GLY A 6 -1.91 -1.05 10.76
N GLY A 7 -2.96 -0.78 11.55
CA GLY A 7 -3.08 0.45 12.33
C GLY A 7 -2.01 0.61 13.41
N VAL A 8 -1.52 -0.48 13.99
CA VAL A 8 -0.48 -0.46 15.02
C VAL A 8 0.94 -0.65 14.49
N SER A 9 1.09 -1.06 13.23
CA SER A 9 2.38 -1.30 12.58
C SER A 9 2.67 -0.30 11.46
N SER A 10 1.93 -0.39 10.35
CA SER A 10 2.19 0.38 9.13
C SER A 10 1.93 1.87 9.31
N MET A 11 0.86 2.25 10.02
CA MET A 11 0.49 3.65 10.20
C MET A 11 1.54 4.44 11.00
N PRO A 12 2.00 3.99 12.17
CA PRO A 12 3.06 4.69 12.90
C PRO A 12 4.37 4.77 12.11
N LEU A 13 4.69 3.77 11.30
CA LEU A 13 5.87 3.78 10.44
C LEU A 13 5.79 4.89 9.39
N LEU A 14 4.67 5.01 8.69
CA LEU A 14 4.44 6.05 7.68
C LEU A 14 4.49 7.45 8.29
N GLN A 15 3.87 7.65 9.45
CA GLN A 15 3.91 8.92 10.18
C GLN A 15 5.35 9.29 10.59
N ARG A 16 6.15 8.34 11.08
CA ARG A 16 7.56 8.57 11.39
C ARG A 16 8.42 8.85 10.15
N ALA A 17 8.01 8.34 9.00
CA ALA A 17 8.63 8.67 7.71
C ALA A 17 8.22 10.05 7.17
N GLY A 18 7.37 10.80 7.88
CA GLY A 18 6.93 12.14 7.49
C GLY A 18 5.78 12.15 6.49
N VAL A 19 5.09 11.01 6.30
CA VAL A 19 3.90 10.95 5.46
C VAL A 19 2.70 11.45 6.25
N ASP A 20 1.93 12.34 5.65
CA ASP A 20 0.63 12.76 6.21
C ASP A 20 -0.39 11.65 5.96
N VAL A 21 -0.79 10.96 7.02
CA VAL A 21 -1.61 9.75 6.95
C VAL A 21 -2.90 9.91 7.74
N THR A 22 -4.01 9.74 7.06
CA THR A 22 -5.34 9.61 7.67
C THR A 22 -5.86 8.19 7.53
N GLN A 23 -6.62 7.73 8.51
CA GLN A 23 -7.17 6.37 8.54
C GLN A 23 -8.68 6.42 8.28
N VAL A 24 -9.23 5.42 7.61
CA VAL A 24 -10.68 5.23 7.49
C VAL A 24 -11.23 4.83 8.86
N PRO A 25 -12.02 5.70 9.55
CA PRO A 25 -12.39 5.45 10.94
C PRO A 25 -13.17 4.15 11.13
N GLU A 26 -14.04 3.80 10.19
CA GLU A 26 -14.90 2.61 10.25
C GLU A 26 -14.12 1.30 10.09
N GLN A 27 -12.87 1.39 9.62
CA GLN A 27 -11.97 0.24 9.44
C GLN A 27 -10.75 0.29 10.37
N ALA A 28 -10.68 1.28 11.25
CA ALA A 28 -9.54 1.52 12.12
C ALA A 28 -9.39 0.44 13.19
N GLU A 29 -10.51 0.08 13.82
CA GLU A 29 -10.52 -0.89 14.91
C GLU A 29 -10.47 -2.32 14.39
N PHE A 30 -9.76 -3.16 15.13
CA PHE A 30 -9.75 -4.60 14.87
C PHE A 30 -11.15 -5.18 15.10
N ASP A 31 -11.72 -5.81 14.08
CA ASP A 31 -12.99 -6.53 14.18
C ASP A 31 -12.95 -7.80 13.29
N PRO A 32 -12.93 -8.99 13.89
CA PRO A 32 -12.85 -10.26 13.16
C PRO A 32 -14.11 -10.57 12.32
N ARG A 33 -15.16 -9.77 12.42
CA ARG A 33 -16.37 -9.90 11.60
C ARG A 33 -16.28 -9.12 10.30
N PHE A 34 -15.27 -8.22 10.16
CA PHE A 34 -15.06 -7.36 8.98
C PHE A 34 -16.33 -6.63 8.49
N PRO A 35 -17.02 -5.87 9.36
CA PRO A 35 -18.39 -5.40 9.09
C PRO A 35 -18.53 -4.47 7.89
N THR A 36 -17.43 -3.91 7.39
CA THR A 36 -17.46 -2.95 6.29
C THR A 36 -17.17 -3.57 4.91
N VAL A 37 -16.80 -4.85 4.86
CA VAL A 37 -16.40 -5.53 3.62
C VAL A 37 -16.91 -6.98 3.62
N LYS A 38 -17.18 -7.53 2.44
CA LYS A 38 -17.50 -8.97 2.30
C LYS A 38 -16.25 -9.84 2.40
N SER A 39 -15.11 -9.30 1.97
CA SER A 39 -13.82 -9.96 2.04
C SER A 39 -12.76 -8.89 2.32
N PRO A 40 -11.91 -9.08 3.36
CA PRO A 40 -10.86 -8.11 3.71
C PRO A 40 -9.63 -8.21 2.82
N ASN A 41 -9.81 -8.55 1.54
CA ASN A 41 -8.72 -8.63 0.57
C ASN A 41 -8.46 -7.25 -0.05
N PRO A 42 -7.28 -6.63 0.15
CA PRO A 42 -6.96 -5.29 -0.33
C PRO A 42 -6.78 -5.20 -1.86
N GLU A 43 -6.76 -6.30 -2.59
CA GLU A 43 -6.80 -6.31 -4.05
C GLU A 43 -8.21 -6.11 -4.62
N ASN A 44 -9.25 -6.25 -3.79
CA ASN A 44 -10.62 -6.05 -4.22
C ASN A 44 -11.01 -4.56 -4.16
N ALA A 45 -11.50 -4.03 -5.27
CA ALA A 45 -11.99 -2.64 -5.34
C ALA A 45 -13.05 -2.33 -4.26
N GLU A 46 -13.93 -3.28 -3.93
CA GLU A 46 -14.94 -3.15 -2.88
C GLU A 46 -14.29 -2.89 -1.51
N ALA A 47 -13.20 -3.55 -1.20
CA ALA A 47 -12.50 -3.40 0.07
C ALA A 47 -11.84 -2.01 0.21
N LEU A 48 -11.42 -1.41 -0.90
CA LEU A 48 -10.81 -0.09 -0.94
C LEU A 48 -11.83 1.04 -1.13
N ALA A 49 -13.09 0.74 -1.46
CA ALA A 49 -14.07 1.76 -1.84
C ALA A 49 -14.22 2.91 -0.84
N ARG A 50 -14.22 2.62 0.47
CA ARG A 50 -14.30 3.66 1.52
C ARG A 50 -13.05 4.54 1.56
N ALA A 51 -11.88 3.93 1.45
CA ALA A 51 -10.61 4.66 1.44
C ALA A 51 -10.46 5.50 0.17
N VAL A 52 -10.89 5.00 -0.97
CA VAL A 52 -10.92 5.74 -2.24
C VAL A 52 -11.85 6.93 -2.15
N ALA A 53 -13.09 6.75 -1.70
CA ALA A 53 -14.06 7.84 -1.54
C ALA A 53 -13.53 8.93 -0.57
N ARG A 54 -12.89 8.54 0.52
CA ARG A 54 -12.26 9.46 1.45
C ARG A 54 -11.09 10.20 0.82
N ALA A 55 -10.21 9.50 0.11
CA ALA A 55 -9.08 10.09 -0.59
C ALA A 55 -9.52 11.12 -1.64
N GLU A 56 -10.60 10.83 -2.36
CA GLU A 56 -11.18 11.79 -3.32
C GLU A 56 -11.68 13.04 -2.61
N ALA A 57 -12.39 12.89 -1.51
CA ALA A 57 -12.94 14.02 -0.73
C ALA A 57 -11.86 14.88 -0.06
N GLU A 58 -10.80 14.27 0.46
CA GLU A 58 -9.71 14.95 1.17
C GLU A 58 -8.54 15.37 0.27
N GLY A 59 -8.54 14.97 -0.99
CA GLY A 59 -7.47 15.31 -1.93
C GLY A 59 -6.18 14.51 -1.70
N ALA A 60 -6.25 13.32 -1.08
CA ALA A 60 -5.06 12.50 -0.85
C ALA A 60 -4.47 11.96 -2.15
N ASP A 61 -3.15 11.83 -2.21
CA ASP A 61 -2.44 11.38 -3.41
C ASP A 61 -2.47 9.86 -3.59
N VAL A 62 -2.47 9.12 -2.48
CA VAL A 62 -2.34 7.66 -2.45
C VAL A 62 -3.28 7.07 -1.41
N VAL A 63 -3.90 5.95 -1.75
CA VAL A 63 -4.56 5.04 -0.82
C VAL A 63 -3.70 3.81 -0.64
N MET A 64 -3.47 3.41 0.60
CA MET A 64 -2.84 2.14 0.95
C MET A 64 -3.77 1.36 1.86
N ALA A 65 -4.03 0.11 1.54
CA ALA A 65 -4.82 -0.79 2.37
C ALA A 65 -4.04 -2.06 2.66
N THR A 66 -4.11 -2.53 3.89
CA THR A 66 -3.58 -3.84 4.28
C THR A 66 -4.73 -4.76 4.67
N ASP A 67 -4.57 -6.04 4.43
CA ASP A 67 -5.46 -7.05 4.97
C ASP A 67 -5.28 -7.21 6.50
N PRO A 68 -6.09 -8.05 7.16
CA PRO A 68 -6.10 -8.10 8.62
C PRO A 68 -4.77 -8.46 9.29
N ASP A 69 -3.97 -9.32 8.70
CA ASP A 69 -2.64 -9.73 9.20
C ASP A 69 -1.49 -8.96 8.55
N SER A 70 -1.82 -8.05 7.61
CA SER A 70 -0.89 -7.12 6.95
C SER A 70 0.20 -7.79 6.11
N ASP A 71 -0.05 -8.98 5.56
CA ASP A 71 0.86 -9.65 4.64
C ASP A 71 0.61 -9.26 3.17
N ARG A 72 -0.54 -8.66 2.86
CA ARG A 72 -0.91 -8.12 1.55
C ARG A 72 -1.21 -6.64 1.60
N MET A 73 -0.98 -5.97 0.47
CA MET A 73 -1.23 -4.54 0.31
C MET A 73 -1.97 -4.25 -1.00
N GLY A 74 -3.01 -3.44 -0.91
CA GLY A 74 -3.66 -2.82 -2.05
C GLY A 74 -3.30 -1.33 -2.12
N VAL A 75 -3.17 -0.81 -3.32
CA VAL A 75 -2.80 0.59 -3.56
C VAL A 75 -3.71 1.21 -4.61
N ALA A 76 -4.18 2.43 -4.35
CA ALA A 76 -4.73 3.29 -5.40
C ALA A 76 -3.98 4.62 -5.42
N VAL A 77 -3.84 5.20 -6.60
CA VAL A 77 -3.11 6.45 -6.81
C VAL A 77 -3.99 7.48 -7.49
N ARG A 78 -3.76 8.75 -7.17
CA ARG A 78 -4.44 9.85 -7.85
C ARG A 78 -3.93 10.00 -9.26
N THR A 79 -4.84 9.98 -10.22
CA THR A 79 -4.53 10.21 -11.64
C THR A 79 -4.42 11.72 -11.93
N ARG A 80 -3.80 12.06 -13.05
CA ARG A 80 -3.76 13.45 -13.52
C ARG A 80 -5.16 14.02 -13.82
N ALA A 81 -6.14 13.18 -14.07
CA ALA A 81 -7.54 13.57 -14.27
C ALA A 81 -8.29 13.82 -12.96
N GLY A 82 -7.67 13.52 -11.80
CA GLY A 82 -8.19 13.80 -10.47
C GLY A 82 -8.88 12.63 -9.77
N GLY A 83 -9.22 11.55 -10.49
CA GLY A 83 -9.79 10.33 -9.88
C GLY A 83 -8.72 9.41 -9.29
N MET A 84 -9.15 8.39 -8.55
CA MET A 84 -8.27 7.35 -8.00
C MET A 84 -8.27 6.12 -8.90
N GLU A 85 -7.08 5.56 -9.15
CA GLU A 85 -6.89 4.34 -9.94
C GLU A 85 -6.22 3.26 -9.09
N LEU A 86 -6.83 2.07 -9.05
CA LEU A 86 -6.27 0.92 -8.33
C LEU A 86 -5.13 0.31 -9.15
N LEU A 87 -4.02 0.06 -8.46
CA LEU A 87 -2.91 -0.69 -9.02
C LEU A 87 -3.06 -2.18 -8.72
N THR A 88 -2.74 -3.00 -9.69
CA THR A 88 -2.65 -4.45 -9.49
C THR A 88 -1.43 -4.80 -8.62
N GLY A 89 -1.46 -5.94 -7.92
CA GLY A 89 -0.31 -6.41 -7.15
C GLY A 89 0.96 -6.55 -8.01
N ASN A 90 0.82 -6.95 -9.28
CA ASN A 90 1.94 -7.01 -10.22
C ASN A 90 2.54 -5.62 -10.54
N GLN A 91 1.71 -4.59 -10.70
CA GLN A 91 2.19 -3.22 -10.91
C GLN A 91 2.90 -2.69 -9.67
N VAL A 92 2.32 -2.89 -8.49
CA VAL A 92 2.96 -2.51 -7.22
C VAL A 92 4.29 -3.23 -7.04
N GLY A 93 4.33 -4.56 -7.29
CA GLY A 93 5.55 -5.35 -7.22
C GLY A 93 6.65 -4.87 -8.17
N ALA A 94 6.30 -4.53 -9.42
CA ALA A 94 7.25 -4.00 -10.39
C ALA A 94 7.82 -2.63 -9.97
N LEU A 95 6.96 -1.71 -9.49
CA LEU A 95 7.39 -0.39 -8.99
C LEU A 95 8.31 -0.51 -7.77
N LEU A 96 7.96 -1.38 -6.82
CA LEU A 96 8.80 -1.62 -5.64
C LEU A 96 10.14 -2.24 -6.00
N ALA A 97 10.17 -3.18 -6.95
CA ALA A 97 11.40 -3.80 -7.41
C ALA A 97 12.34 -2.78 -8.06
N ASP A 98 11.81 -1.98 -8.99
CA ASP A 98 12.58 -0.93 -9.66
C ASP A 98 13.17 0.08 -8.66
N TYR A 99 12.33 0.59 -7.76
CA TYR A 99 12.76 1.53 -6.72
C TYR A 99 13.84 0.93 -5.81
N ARG A 100 13.64 -0.31 -5.33
CA ARG A 100 14.61 -0.96 -4.42
C ARG A 100 15.95 -1.21 -5.09
N ILE A 101 15.94 -1.68 -6.34
CA ILE A 101 17.19 -1.90 -7.09
C ILE A 101 17.94 -0.59 -7.26
N ALA A 102 17.24 0.49 -7.67
CA ALA A 102 17.85 1.81 -7.81
C ALA A 102 18.46 2.29 -6.48
N LYS A 103 17.71 2.17 -5.37
CA LYS A 103 18.18 2.58 -4.04
C LYS A 103 19.33 1.74 -3.51
N TYR A 104 19.34 0.43 -3.75
CA TYR A 104 20.43 -0.43 -3.31
C TYR A 104 21.73 -0.13 -4.08
N LYS A 105 21.63 0.25 -5.35
CA LYS A 105 22.79 0.75 -6.13
C LYS A 105 23.29 2.09 -5.56
N GLU A 106 22.39 3.04 -5.32
CA GLU A 106 22.71 4.34 -4.75
C GLU A 106 23.40 4.23 -3.39
N LEU A 107 22.96 3.29 -2.53
CA LEU A 107 23.53 3.03 -1.20
C LEU A 107 24.80 2.16 -1.25
N GLY A 108 25.20 1.66 -2.41
CA GLY A 108 26.35 0.78 -2.55
C GLY A 108 26.14 -0.64 -2.00
N TRP A 109 24.89 -1.04 -1.77
CA TRP A 109 24.58 -2.39 -1.26
C TRP A 109 24.63 -3.46 -2.35
N ILE A 110 24.45 -3.07 -3.60
CA ILE A 110 24.72 -3.89 -4.78
C ILE A 110 25.57 -3.10 -5.78
N PRO A 111 26.35 -3.76 -6.66
CA PRO A 111 27.16 -3.08 -7.67
C PRO A 111 26.33 -2.16 -8.56
N ALA A 112 26.90 -1.02 -8.94
CA ALA A 112 26.25 -0.09 -9.88
C ALA A 112 26.08 -0.72 -11.27
N GLU A 113 27.06 -1.51 -11.68
CA GLU A 113 27.06 -2.29 -12.93
C GLU A 113 27.16 -3.78 -12.59
N GLY A 114 26.42 -4.60 -13.36
CA GLY A 114 26.32 -6.02 -13.09
C GLY A 114 25.32 -6.35 -11.97
N THR A 115 24.74 -7.52 -12.05
CA THR A 115 23.73 -8.00 -11.09
C THR A 115 23.98 -9.45 -10.66
N GLU A 116 25.22 -9.92 -10.85
CA GLU A 116 25.57 -11.33 -10.62
C GLU A 116 25.32 -11.80 -9.18
N SER A 117 25.29 -10.86 -8.23
CA SER A 117 25.04 -11.13 -6.81
C SER A 117 23.62 -10.76 -6.34
N ALA A 118 22.76 -10.24 -7.21
CA ALA A 118 21.40 -9.82 -6.86
C ALA A 118 20.38 -10.59 -7.70
N CYS A 119 19.36 -11.14 -7.03
CA CYS A 119 18.27 -11.87 -7.67
C CYS A 119 16.92 -11.36 -7.18
N LEU A 120 15.98 -11.15 -8.10
CA LEU A 120 14.58 -10.87 -7.80
C LEU A 120 13.75 -12.05 -8.31
N ILE A 121 13.02 -12.68 -7.40
CA ILE A 121 12.12 -13.79 -7.73
C ILE A 121 10.68 -13.28 -7.60
N LYS A 122 9.90 -13.47 -8.67
CA LYS A 122 8.47 -13.21 -8.69
C LYS A 122 7.73 -14.54 -8.96
N THR A 123 6.81 -14.89 -8.09
CA THR A 123 5.91 -16.07 -8.25
C THR A 123 4.58 -15.64 -8.84
#